data_32ba0771ee274f091551fe6ac75f3a34
#
_entry.id   32ba0771ee274f091551fe6ac75f3a34
#
_cell.length_a   1.000
_cell.length_b   1.000
_cell.length_c   1.000
_cell.angle_alpha   90.00
_cell.angle_beta   90.00
_cell.angle_gamma   90.00
#
_symmetry.space_group_name_H-M   'P 1'
#
loop_
_entity.id
_entity.type
_entity.pdbx_description
1 polymer ?
#
loop_
_entity_poly.entity_id
_entity_poly.type
_entity_poly.pdbx_seq_one_letter_code
_entity_poly.pdbx_strand_id
1 'polypeptide(L)'
;MLLAKVVGTLVSTRKEQTLENLKFLVLKQIDTDQKETGAYVIAADAVGAGVGEIVLYATGSSARQTVMTDRRPCDAVVMAIVDLWEIDEELKFHKYGHA
;
A
#
# COMPACT_ATOMS: atom_id res chain seq x y z
N MET A 1 1.89 -6.16 8.73
CA MET A 1 2.05 -5.11 7.71
C MET A 1 3.21 -5.43 6.81
N LEU A 2 3.11 -5.01 5.56
CA LEU A 2 4.08 -5.32 4.52
C LEU A 2 4.46 -4.04 3.78
N LEU A 3 5.64 -4.08 3.14
CA LEU A 3 6.13 -2.98 2.31
C LEU A 3 5.79 -3.23 0.85
N ALA A 4 5.47 -2.16 0.14
CA ALA A 4 5.27 -2.23 -1.30
C ALA A 4 5.54 -0.88 -1.96
N LYS A 5 5.77 -0.92 -3.27
CA LYS A 5 5.83 0.27 -4.10
C LYS A 5 4.52 0.39 -4.87
N VAL A 6 3.95 1.58 -4.90
CA VAL A 6 2.77 1.84 -5.73
C VAL A 6 3.24 1.92 -7.18
N VAL A 7 2.76 1.01 -8.02
CA VAL A 7 3.18 0.94 -9.43
C VAL A 7 2.05 1.31 -10.39
N GLY A 8 0.84 1.45 -9.91
CA GLY A 8 -0.27 1.83 -10.77
C GLY A 8 -1.56 2.04 -9.98
N THR A 9 -2.61 2.34 -10.74
CA THR A 9 -3.97 2.51 -10.21
C THR A 9 -4.88 1.51 -10.91
N LEU A 10 -5.96 1.14 -10.24
CA LEU A 10 -6.96 0.27 -10.79
C LEU A 10 -8.27 1.03 -10.89
N VAL A 11 -8.86 1.05 -12.08
CA VAL A 11 -10.13 1.72 -12.33
C VAL A 11 -11.15 0.67 -12.77
N SER A 12 -12.34 0.71 -12.16
CA SER A 12 -13.45 -0.15 -12.52
C SER A 12 -14.69 0.69 -12.76
N THR A 13 -15.33 0.52 -13.92
CA THR A 13 -16.56 1.24 -14.26
C THR A 13 -17.80 0.61 -13.62
N ARG A 14 -17.73 -0.67 -13.28
CA ARG A 14 -18.78 -1.39 -12.57
C ARG A 14 -18.19 -2.11 -11.39
N LYS A 15 -18.77 -1.92 -10.22
CA LYS A 15 -18.30 -2.56 -9.00
C LYS A 15 -19.46 -2.75 -8.06
N GLU A 16 -19.29 -3.66 -7.14
CA GLU A 16 -20.26 -3.92 -6.08
C GLU A 16 -20.40 -2.66 -5.22
N GLN A 17 -21.60 -2.38 -4.73
CA GLN A 17 -21.94 -1.13 -4.04
C GLN A 17 -21.05 -0.86 -2.83
N THR A 18 -20.65 -1.90 -2.10
CA THR A 18 -19.80 -1.73 -0.91
C THR A 18 -18.37 -1.32 -1.26
N LEU A 19 -17.97 -1.36 -2.54
CA LEU A 19 -16.67 -0.89 -3.00
C LEU A 19 -16.71 0.54 -3.55
N GLU A 20 -17.89 1.17 -3.63
CA GLU A 20 -17.98 2.52 -4.15
C GLU A 20 -17.24 3.52 -3.26
N ASN A 21 -16.67 4.53 -3.88
CA ASN A 21 -15.87 5.58 -3.25
C ASN A 21 -14.54 5.09 -2.69
N LEU A 22 -14.15 3.84 -2.96
CA LEU A 22 -12.81 3.37 -2.66
C LEU A 22 -11.91 3.59 -3.87
N LYS A 23 -10.73 4.12 -3.61
CA LYS A 23 -9.67 4.21 -4.60
C LYS A 23 -8.78 2.99 -4.44
N PHE A 24 -8.46 2.33 -5.55
CA PHE A 24 -7.61 1.14 -5.54
C PHE A 24 -6.27 1.42 -6.21
N LEU A 25 -5.23 0.87 -5.62
CA LEU A 25 -3.87 0.97 -6.12
C LEU A 25 -3.33 -0.41 -6.44
N VAL A 26 -2.47 -0.47 -7.45
CA VAL A 26 -1.69 -1.66 -7.76
C VAL A 26 -0.35 -1.53 -7.05
N LEU A 27 -0.07 -2.47 -6.16
CA LEU A 27 1.14 -2.50 -5.36
C LEU A 27 2.04 -3.62 -5.83
N LYS A 28 3.34 -3.37 -5.79
CA LYS A 28 4.36 -4.38 -6.01
C LYS A 28 5.10 -4.60 -4.71
N GLN A 29 4.98 -5.79 -4.13
CA GLN A 29 5.57 -6.08 -2.83
C GLN A 29 7.10 -6.02 -2.91
N ILE A 30 7.70 -5.41 -1.91
CA ILE A 30 9.16 -5.35 -1.76
C ILE A 30 9.56 -5.86 -0.38
N ASP A 31 10.81 -6.25 -0.26
CA ASP A 31 11.41 -6.59 1.03
C ASP A 31 12.11 -5.36 1.65
N THR A 32 12.77 -5.55 2.79
CA THR A 32 13.45 -4.46 3.49
C THR A 32 14.72 -3.97 2.79
N ASP A 33 15.19 -4.67 1.76
CA ASP A 33 16.27 -4.23 0.89
C ASP A 33 15.73 -3.61 -0.42
N GLN A 34 14.44 -3.32 -0.47
CA GLN A 34 13.73 -2.78 -1.63
C GLN A 34 13.71 -3.72 -2.84
N LYS A 35 13.99 -5.00 -2.63
CA LYS A 35 13.92 -5.99 -3.71
C LYS A 35 12.48 -6.45 -3.90
N GLU A 36 12.08 -6.58 -5.15
CA GLU A 36 10.76 -7.07 -5.49
C GLU A 36 10.64 -8.56 -5.15
N THR A 37 9.52 -8.94 -4.53
CA THR A 37 9.24 -10.34 -4.17
C THR A 37 8.53 -11.09 -5.30
N GLY A 38 8.06 -10.39 -6.32
CA GLY A 38 7.28 -10.97 -7.41
C GLY A 38 5.78 -10.91 -7.19
N ALA A 39 5.31 -10.52 -6.02
CA ALA A 39 3.89 -10.43 -5.72
C ALA A 39 3.32 -9.04 -6.05
N TYR A 40 2.16 -9.02 -6.71
CA TYR A 40 1.34 -7.83 -6.89
C TYR A 40 0.14 -7.91 -5.97
N VAL A 41 -0.30 -6.77 -5.46
CA VAL A 41 -1.44 -6.67 -4.56
C VAL A 41 -2.31 -5.50 -5.00
N ILE A 42 -3.61 -5.72 -5.00
CA ILE A 42 -4.59 -4.64 -5.19
C ILE A 42 -5.06 -4.22 -3.81
N ALA A 43 -4.86 -2.96 -3.47
CA ALA A 43 -5.18 -2.45 -2.15
C ALA A 43 -6.04 -1.19 -2.23
N ALA A 44 -6.95 -1.04 -1.27
CA ALA A 44 -7.65 0.23 -1.09
C ALA A 44 -6.69 1.27 -0.54
N ASP A 45 -6.88 2.52 -0.93
CA ASP A 45 -6.01 3.62 -0.49
C ASP A 45 -6.71 4.41 0.62
N ALA A 46 -6.12 4.41 1.81
CA ALA A 46 -6.64 5.16 2.96
C ALA A 46 -5.85 6.44 3.25
N VAL A 47 -4.78 6.73 2.49
CA VAL A 47 -3.85 7.82 2.83
C VAL A 47 -3.53 8.77 1.68
N GLY A 48 -4.05 8.50 0.48
CA GLY A 48 -3.77 9.33 -0.69
C GLY A 48 -2.39 9.09 -1.29
N ALA A 49 -1.94 7.84 -1.33
CA ALA A 49 -0.65 7.50 -1.91
C ALA A 49 -0.65 7.65 -3.43
N GLY A 50 0.50 8.03 -4.00
CA GLY A 50 0.70 8.17 -5.44
C GLY A 50 1.64 7.12 -6.02
N VAL A 51 1.61 6.99 -7.35
CA VAL A 51 2.51 6.08 -8.06
C VAL A 51 3.97 6.47 -7.79
N GLY A 52 4.79 5.49 -7.51
CA GLY A 52 6.20 5.66 -7.19
C GLY A 52 6.50 5.72 -5.70
N GLU A 53 5.49 5.91 -4.86
CA GLU A 53 5.70 5.96 -3.41
C GLU A 53 5.82 4.57 -2.80
N ILE A 54 6.61 4.48 -1.74
CA ILE A 54 6.71 3.27 -0.92
C ILE A 54 5.69 3.38 0.21
N VAL A 55 4.96 2.31 0.44
CA VAL A 55 3.85 2.29 1.39
C VAL A 55 3.91 1.09 2.31
N LEU A 56 3.28 1.23 3.48
CA LEU A 56 2.91 0.10 4.33
C LEU A 56 1.47 -0.27 4.02
N TYR A 57 1.21 -1.56 3.87
CA TYR A 57 -0.15 -2.04 3.70
C TYR A 57 -0.47 -3.18 4.65
N ALA A 58 -1.72 -3.25 5.05
CA ALA A 58 -2.24 -4.32 5.89
C ALA A 58 -3.09 -5.26 5.04
N THR A 59 -3.19 -6.52 5.47
CA THR A 59 -3.96 -7.56 4.77
C THR A 59 -4.94 -8.24 5.73
N GLY A 60 -5.85 -9.01 5.16
CA GLY A 60 -6.83 -9.76 5.93
C GLY A 60 -7.79 -8.86 6.70
N SER A 61 -8.15 -9.25 7.91
CA SER A 61 -9.08 -8.49 8.75
C SER A 61 -8.52 -7.13 9.17
N SER A 62 -7.20 -7.01 9.28
CA SER A 62 -6.55 -5.73 9.61
C SER A 62 -6.81 -4.67 8.55
N ALA A 63 -7.00 -5.07 7.29
CA ALA A 63 -7.30 -4.14 6.21
C ALA A 63 -8.65 -3.44 6.36
N ARG A 64 -9.53 -3.95 7.20
CA ARG A 64 -10.86 -3.37 7.44
C ARG A 64 -10.95 -2.50 8.69
N GLN A 65 -9.80 -2.16 9.28
CA GLN A 65 -9.75 -1.37 10.51
C GLN A 65 -9.42 0.11 10.26
N THR A 66 -9.70 0.61 9.06
CA THR A 66 -9.63 2.05 8.78
C THR A 66 -11.04 2.62 8.66
N VAL A 67 -11.15 3.93 8.81
CA VAL A 67 -12.45 4.61 8.63
C VAL A 67 -13.01 4.35 7.23
N MET A 68 -12.15 4.33 6.20
CA MET A 68 -12.58 4.12 4.82
C MET A 68 -12.95 2.68 4.50
N THR A 69 -12.34 1.70 5.19
CA THR A 69 -12.53 0.27 4.87
C THR A 69 -13.40 -0.46 5.88
N ASP A 70 -13.84 0.21 6.94
CA ASP A 70 -14.67 -0.39 7.98
C ASP A 70 -15.92 -1.03 7.37
N ARG A 71 -16.11 -2.33 7.68
CA ARG A 71 -17.23 -3.14 7.18
C ARG A 71 -17.30 -3.25 5.66
N ARG A 72 -16.20 -3.02 4.95
CA ARG A 72 -16.12 -3.20 3.50
C ARG A 72 -15.33 -4.45 3.15
N PRO A 73 -15.61 -5.08 2.00
CA PRO A 73 -14.97 -6.34 1.61
C PRO A 73 -13.55 -6.11 1.05
N CYS A 74 -12.70 -5.43 1.81
CA CYS A 74 -11.31 -5.20 1.44
C CYS A 74 -10.42 -6.11 2.25
N ASP A 75 -9.46 -6.75 1.59
CA ASP A 75 -8.48 -7.61 2.26
C ASP A 75 -7.06 -7.06 2.18
N ALA A 76 -6.89 -5.88 1.57
CA ALA A 76 -5.64 -5.13 1.58
C ALA A 76 -5.92 -3.63 1.57
N VAL A 77 -5.20 -2.89 2.39
CA VAL A 77 -5.34 -1.43 2.47
C VAL A 77 -3.98 -0.78 2.71
N VAL A 78 -3.72 0.32 2.00
CA VAL A 78 -2.55 1.16 2.21
C VAL A 78 -2.77 1.99 3.47
N MET A 79 -1.89 1.79 4.47
CA MET A 79 -2.02 2.39 5.80
C MET A 79 -1.12 3.60 5.99
N ALA A 80 0.01 3.67 5.30
CA ALA A 80 0.97 4.74 5.48
C ALA A 80 1.86 4.91 4.25
N ILE A 81 2.29 6.15 4.02
CA ILE A 81 3.35 6.46 3.06
C ILE A 81 4.64 6.47 3.85
N VAL A 82 5.65 5.73 3.36
CA VAL A 82 6.90 5.55 4.09
C VAL A 82 7.93 6.59 3.65
N ASP A 83 8.57 7.23 4.61
CA ASP A 83 9.60 8.24 4.34
C ASP A 83 11.01 7.66 4.41
N LEU A 84 11.28 6.80 5.39
CA LEU A 84 12.58 6.13 5.52
C LEU A 84 12.47 4.91 6.43
N TRP A 85 13.44 3.99 6.34
CA TRP A 85 13.66 2.98 7.37
C TRP A 85 15.14 2.61 7.46
N GLU A 86 15.51 2.11 8.63
CA GLU A 86 16.87 1.72 8.96
C GLU A 86 16.86 0.31 9.55
N ILE A 87 17.94 -0.42 9.32
CA ILE A 87 18.19 -1.71 9.96
C ILE A 87 19.63 -1.68 10.46
N ASP A 88 19.83 -1.96 11.76
CA ASP A 88 21.13 -1.95 12.42
C ASP A 88 21.91 -0.65 12.14
N GLU A 89 21.20 0.49 12.25
CA GLU A 89 21.73 1.82 11.99
C GLU A 89 22.13 2.09 10.54
N GLU A 90 21.81 1.15 9.62
CA GLU A 90 22.04 1.34 8.21
C GLU A 90 20.75 1.82 7.53
N LEU A 91 20.83 2.95 6.85
CA LEU A 91 19.70 3.52 6.11
C LEU A 91 19.41 2.65 4.88
N LYS A 92 18.22 2.07 4.82
CA LYS A 92 17.79 1.19 3.73
C LYS A 92 16.96 1.92 2.69
N PHE A 93 16.23 2.94 3.10
CA PHE A 93 15.38 3.73 2.21
C PHE A 93 15.26 5.15 2.75
N HIS A 94 15.31 6.11 1.85
CA HIS A 94 15.02 7.50 2.14
C HIS A 94 14.23 8.09 0.97
N LYS A 95 13.01 8.55 1.22
CA LYS A 95 12.07 9.02 0.20
C LYS A 95 12.66 10.14 -0.68
N TYR A 96 13.47 11.00 -0.09
CA TYR A 96 14.06 12.15 -0.79
C TYR A 96 15.44 11.86 -1.36
N GLY A 97 15.83 10.59 -1.45
CA GLY A 97 16.95 10.12 -2.28
C GLY A 97 18.33 10.31 -1.71
N HIS A 98 18.47 10.75 -0.48
CA HIS A 98 19.79 10.95 0.12
C HIS A 98 19.91 10.31 1.47
N ALA A 99 21.00 9.69 1.66
CA ALA A 99 21.42 9.32 3.00
C ALA A 99 22.21 10.50 3.62
#